data_b4dc31e763acd3b289c376cebe129317
#
_entry.id   b4dc31e763acd3b289c376cebe129317
#
_cell.length_a   1.000
_cell.length_b   1.000
_cell.length_c   1.000
_cell.angle_alpha   90.00
_cell.angle_beta   90.00
_cell.angle_gamma   90.00
#
_symmetry.space_group_name_H-M   'P 1'
#
loop_
_entity.id
_entity.type
_entity.pdbx_description
1 polymer ?
#
loop_
_entity_poly.entity_id
_entity_poly.type
_entity_poly.pdbx_seq_one_letter_code
_entity_poly.pdbx_strand_id
1 'polypeptide(L)'
;NDLARQYDVLLQQQSRVSSDLQDGLMSARMVPFDSIVPRLRRVVRQAAQDTRKQVQLKLDGTHGELDRNVLDRMVAPLEHMLRNSVAHGLEAPKERRAAGKGEEGAITIALRREGSEIVLQVTDDGRGLDRAAIRRRAEQRGLVKPEAELSDAELDSVIFESGFSTSEKVSQLAGRGVGMDVVRNEVRQLGGTVDIESSTGKGATFTLRLPQTLAVTQAVFVRIGDTTFAVPVASVGGIGRIGRERFEAGGGVYRYAGEEYALHDLGVLVGQGAAKAEGQAQVPLLLVRAGELRAAVAIDQVVGNREIVV
;
A
#
# COMPACT_ATOMS: atom_id res chain seq x y z
N ASN A 1 -39.17 25.53 18.76
CA ASN A 1 -39.08 24.59 17.61
C ASN A 1 -38.53 25.22 16.33
N ASP A 2 -38.56 26.53 16.19
CA ASP A 2 -37.97 27.23 15.03
C ASP A 2 -36.46 27.31 15.13
N LEU A 3 -35.91 27.49 16.30
CA LEU A 3 -34.49 27.52 16.59
C LEU A 3 -33.83 26.17 16.26
N ALA A 4 -34.47 25.04 16.60
CA ALA A 4 -33.96 23.70 16.30
C ALA A 4 -33.91 23.45 14.78
N ARG A 5 -34.94 23.91 14.03
CA ARG A 5 -34.91 23.83 12.57
C ARG A 5 -33.81 24.69 11.93
N GLN A 6 -33.57 25.88 12.47
CA GLN A 6 -32.46 26.74 12.02
C GLN A 6 -31.12 26.11 12.31
N TYR A 7 -30.91 25.46 13.44
CA TYR A 7 -29.70 24.71 13.75
C TYR A 7 -29.50 23.52 12.81
N ASP A 8 -30.56 22.75 12.53
CA ASP A 8 -30.49 21.63 11.60
C ASP A 8 -30.10 22.09 10.17
N VAL A 9 -30.66 23.19 9.69
CA VAL A 9 -30.30 23.77 8.39
C VAL A 9 -28.86 24.24 8.35
N LEU A 10 -28.37 24.89 9.42
CA LEU A 10 -26.98 25.33 9.52
C LEU A 10 -26.00 24.16 9.56
N LEU A 11 -26.32 23.08 10.30
CA LEU A 11 -25.51 21.86 10.34
C LEU A 11 -25.47 21.17 8.98
N GLN A 12 -26.59 21.11 8.27
CA GLN A 12 -26.64 20.57 6.91
C GLN A 12 -25.83 21.41 5.92
N GLN A 13 -25.92 22.74 6.00
CA GLN A 13 -25.12 23.65 5.18
C GLN A 13 -23.63 23.51 5.48
N GLN A 14 -23.24 23.44 6.75
CA GLN A 14 -21.84 23.23 7.14
C GLN A 14 -21.30 21.88 6.65
N SER A 15 -22.09 20.81 6.78
CA SER A 15 -21.72 19.48 6.25
C SER A 15 -21.56 19.51 4.74
N ARG A 16 -22.44 20.20 4.02
CA ARG A 16 -22.38 20.34 2.56
C ARG A 16 -21.15 21.13 2.12
N VAL A 17 -20.86 22.27 2.74
CA VAL A 17 -19.68 23.09 2.45
C VAL A 17 -18.40 22.30 2.75
N SER A 18 -18.36 21.53 3.84
CA SER A 18 -17.23 20.67 4.17
C SER A 18 -17.03 19.56 3.12
N SER A 19 -18.12 18.94 2.66
CA SER A 19 -18.06 17.94 1.57
C SER A 19 -17.59 18.56 0.26
N ASP A 20 -18.15 19.71 -0.14
CA ASP A 20 -17.77 20.41 -1.38
C ASP A 20 -16.30 20.86 -1.36
N LEU A 21 -15.77 21.27 -0.19
CA LEU A 21 -14.36 21.59 -0.01
C LEU A 21 -13.48 20.35 -0.10
N GLN A 22 -13.89 19.23 0.49
CA GLN A 22 -13.17 17.97 0.38
C GLN A 22 -13.13 17.49 -1.07
N ASP A 23 -14.25 17.52 -1.77
CA ASP A 23 -14.35 17.12 -3.17
C ASP A 23 -13.50 18.03 -4.07
N GLY A 24 -13.48 19.34 -3.81
CA GLY A 24 -12.62 20.30 -4.49
C GLY A 24 -11.13 20.05 -4.27
N LEU A 25 -10.73 19.76 -3.03
CA LEU A 25 -9.35 19.41 -2.67
C LEU A 25 -8.93 18.08 -3.30
N MET A 26 -9.83 17.10 -3.32
CA MET A 26 -9.58 15.80 -3.96
C MET A 26 -9.42 15.95 -5.47
N SER A 27 -10.29 16.72 -6.13
CA SER A 27 -10.19 17.00 -7.57
C SER A 27 -8.88 17.72 -7.92
N ALA A 28 -8.41 18.66 -7.09
CA ALA A 28 -7.15 19.36 -7.28
C ALA A 28 -5.90 18.46 -7.17
N ARG A 29 -6.04 17.26 -6.60
CA ARG A 29 -4.96 16.27 -6.46
C ARG A 29 -4.95 15.23 -7.56
N MET A 30 -5.99 15.16 -8.37
CA MET A 30 -6.07 14.20 -9.47
C MET A 30 -5.15 14.61 -10.61
N VAL A 31 -4.40 13.67 -11.13
CA VAL A 31 -3.48 13.87 -12.26
C VAL A 31 -3.65 12.73 -13.27
N PRO A 32 -3.53 13.01 -14.58
CA PRO A 32 -3.63 11.96 -15.57
C PRO A 32 -2.45 11.00 -15.51
N PHE A 33 -2.70 9.71 -15.69
CA PHE A 33 -1.65 8.68 -15.76
C PHE A 33 -0.66 8.98 -16.89
N ASP A 34 -1.11 9.61 -17.98
CA ASP A 34 -0.26 10.01 -19.10
C ASP A 34 0.94 10.88 -18.68
N SER A 35 0.87 11.56 -17.54
CA SER A 35 1.98 12.38 -17.02
C SER A 35 3.26 11.59 -16.78
N ILE A 36 3.18 10.29 -16.45
CA ILE A 36 4.34 9.41 -16.22
C ILE A 36 4.74 8.61 -17.45
N VAL A 37 3.92 8.56 -18.48
CA VAL A 37 4.16 7.75 -19.69
C VAL A 37 5.51 8.02 -20.36
N PRO A 38 5.98 9.28 -20.52
CA PRO A 38 7.30 9.55 -21.08
C PRO A 38 8.44 8.87 -20.30
N ARG A 39 8.30 8.81 -18.99
CA ARG A 39 9.25 8.13 -18.09
C ARG A 39 9.22 6.62 -18.30
N LEU A 40 8.03 6.02 -18.36
CA LEU A 40 7.85 4.59 -18.58
C LEU A 40 8.39 4.16 -19.96
N ARG A 41 8.14 4.94 -21.01
CA ARG A 41 8.70 4.71 -22.36
C ARG A 41 10.23 4.70 -22.36
N ARG A 42 10.85 5.61 -21.59
CA ARG A 42 12.31 5.66 -21.44
C ARG A 42 12.86 4.38 -20.81
N VAL A 43 12.20 3.90 -19.74
CA VAL A 43 12.58 2.67 -19.04
C VAL A 43 12.50 1.46 -19.97
N VAL A 44 11.41 1.30 -20.73
CA VAL A 44 11.25 0.21 -21.69
C VAL A 44 12.31 0.29 -22.78
N ARG A 45 12.58 1.47 -23.33
CA ARG A 45 13.60 1.66 -24.36
C ARG A 45 14.99 1.27 -23.85
N GLN A 46 15.35 1.72 -22.63
CA GLN A 46 16.64 1.40 -22.03
C GLN A 46 16.78 -0.10 -21.81
N ALA A 47 15.77 -0.75 -21.21
CA ALA A 47 15.78 -2.18 -20.98
C ALA A 47 15.84 -2.99 -22.29
N ALA A 48 15.16 -2.53 -23.34
CA ALA A 48 15.21 -3.15 -24.67
C ALA A 48 16.62 -3.06 -25.28
N GLN A 49 17.28 -1.91 -25.17
CA GLN A 49 18.67 -1.73 -25.61
C GLN A 49 19.64 -2.64 -24.85
N ASP A 50 19.55 -2.66 -23.52
CA ASP A 50 20.42 -3.45 -22.64
C ASP A 50 20.30 -4.96 -22.92
N THR A 51 19.12 -5.41 -23.31
CA THR A 51 18.80 -6.82 -23.59
C THR A 51 18.82 -7.17 -25.08
N ARG A 52 19.07 -6.19 -25.96
CA ARG A 52 19.05 -6.35 -27.44
C ARG A 52 17.72 -6.92 -27.95
N LYS A 53 16.62 -6.48 -27.36
CA LYS A 53 15.26 -6.88 -27.75
C LYS A 53 14.54 -5.72 -28.43
N GLN A 54 13.56 -6.05 -29.27
CA GLN A 54 12.64 -5.07 -29.85
C GLN A 54 11.35 -5.12 -29.06
N VAL A 55 10.91 -3.96 -28.55
CA VAL A 55 9.77 -3.88 -27.65
C VAL A 55 8.91 -2.67 -28.00
N GLN A 56 7.60 -2.92 -28.14
CA GLN A 56 6.58 -1.89 -28.29
C GLN A 56 5.82 -1.74 -26.97
N LEU A 57 5.73 -0.51 -26.45
CA LEU A 57 4.85 -0.18 -25.33
C LEU A 57 3.52 0.36 -25.86
N LYS A 58 2.45 -0.40 -25.62
CA LYS A 58 1.05 -0.04 -25.94
C LYS A 58 0.36 0.52 -24.70
N LEU A 59 -0.52 1.48 -24.91
CA LEU A 59 -1.23 2.15 -23.83
C LEU A 59 -2.74 2.10 -24.14
N ASP A 60 -3.54 1.78 -23.12
CA ASP A 60 -4.98 1.73 -23.19
C ASP A 60 -5.59 2.41 -21.97
N GLY A 61 -6.50 3.35 -22.17
CA GLY A 61 -7.20 4.07 -21.10
C GLY A 61 -6.33 4.98 -20.22
N THR A 62 -5.09 5.30 -20.63
CA THR A 62 -4.11 6.03 -19.80
C THR A 62 -4.43 7.52 -19.59
N HIS A 63 -5.48 8.03 -20.21
CA HIS A 63 -6.01 9.38 -19.92
C HIS A 63 -6.74 9.45 -18.57
N GLY A 64 -7.02 8.29 -17.95
CA GLY A 64 -7.63 8.22 -16.62
C GLY A 64 -6.78 8.92 -15.56
N GLU A 65 -7.47 9.54 -14.60
CA GLU A 65 -6.84 10.30 -13.52
C GLU A 65 -6.76 9.47 -12.24
N LEU A 66 -5.64 9.66 -11.51
CA LEU A 66 -5.39 9.10 -10.19
C LEU A 66 -4.98 10.20 -9.21
N ASP A 67 -5.12 9.93 -7.93
CA ASP A 67 -4.50 10.77 -6.91
C ASP A 67 -2.98 10.84 -7.15
N ARG A 68 -2.43 12.05 -7.07
CA ARG A 68 -0.98 12.32 -7.30
C ARG A 68 -0.10 11.42 -6.41
N ASN A 69 -0.45 11.26 -5.13
CA ASN A 69 0.35 10.45 -4.22
C ASN A 69 0.32 8.96 -4.59
N VAL A 70 -0.84 8.45 -5.07
CA VAL A 70 -0.93 7.08 -5.59
C VAL A 70 -0.03 6.93 -6.81
N LEU A 71 -0.13 7.88 -7.75
CA LEU A 71 0.66 7.85 -8.98
C LEU A 71 2.17 7.92 -8.69
N ASP A 72 2.60 8.87 -7.85
CA ASP A 72 4.02 9.07 -7.52
C ASP A 72 4.63 7.81 -6.87
N ARG A 73 3.89 7.15 -5.98
CA ARG A 73 4.34 5.90 -5.35
C ARG A 73 4.33 4.71 -6.29
N MET A 74 3.47 4.71 -7.32
CA MET A 74 3.41 3.64 -8.30
C MET A 74 4.48 3.71 -9.40
N VAL A 75 5.14 4.85 -9.58
CA VAL A 75 6.16 5.02 -10.63
C VAL A 75 7.28 3.99 -10.51
N ALA A 76 7.91 3.85 -9.35
CA ALA A 76 9.03 2.91 -9.16
C ALA A 76 8.60 1.43 -9.29
N PRO A 77 7.48 0.97 -8.69
CA PRO A 77 6.91 -0.35 -8.97
C PRO A 77 6.68 -0.63 -10.47
N LEU A 78 6.06 0.32 -11.19
CA LEU A 78 5.79 0.16 -12.62
C LEU A 78 7.09 0.06 -13.44
N GLU A 79 8.07 0.91 -13.16
CA GLU A 79 9.38 0.82 -13.81
C GLU A 79 10.04 -0.53 -13.59
N HIS A 80 9.92 -1.08 -12.38
CA HIS A 80 10.45 -2.39 -12.05
C HIS A 80 9.74 -3.51 -12.82
N MET A 81 8.40 -3.48 -12.85
CA MET A 81 7.60 -4.45 -13.61
C MET A 81 7.93 -4.42 -15.10
N LEU A 82 8.05 -3.23 -15.70
CA LEU A 82 8.40 -3.07 -17.11
C LEU A 82 9.80 -3.59 -17.42
N ARG A 83 10.80 -3.32 -16.57
CA ARG A 83 12.14 -3.92 -16.72
C ARG A 83 12.09 -5.44 -16.66
N ASN A 84 11.32 -6.00 -15.73
CA ASN A 84 11.18 -7.46 -15.61
C ASN A 84 10.49 -8.05 -16.84
N SER A 85 9.43 -7.44 -17.35
CA SER A 85 8.77 -7.90 -18.58
C SER A 85 9.74 -7.89 -19.77
N VAL A 86 10.55 -6.83 -19.94
CA VAL A 86 11.55 -6.78 -21.01
C VAL A 86 12.67 -7.79 -20.77
N ALA A 87 13.25 -7.84 -19.59
CA ALA A 87 14.44 -8.65 -19.32
C ALA A 87 14.12 -10.15 -19.28
N HIS A 88 13.04 -10.52 -18.60
CA HIS A 88 12.71 -11.90 -18.25
C HIS A 88 11.45 -12.44 -18.96
N GLY A 89 10.44 -11.60 -19.20
CA GLY A 89 9.20 -11.98 -19.85
C GLY A 89 9.37 -12.19 -21.36
N LEU A 90 9.78 -11.16 -22.06
CA LEU A 90 9.93 -11.19 -23.51
C LEU A 90 11.13 -12.04 -23.96
N GLU A 91 10.94 -12.82 -25.01
CA GLU A 91 12.01 -13.60 -25.66
C GLU A 91 12.88 -12.71 -26.57
N ALA A 92 14.10 -13.17 -26.86
CA ALA A 92 14.93 -12.56 -27.88
C ALA A 92 14.29 -12.74 -29.29
N PRO A 93 14.57 -11.85 -30.26
CA PRO A 93 13.95 -11.90 -31.59
C PRO A 93 14.01 -13.26 -32.28
N LYS A 94 15.16 -13.97 -32.15
CA LYS A 94 15.32 -15.31 -32.70
C LYS A 94 14.41 -16.35 -32.05
N GLU A 95 14.29 -16.30 -30.72
CA GLU A 95 13.43 -17.20 -29.95
C GLU A 95 11.95 -16.93 -30.26
N ARG A 96 11.55 -15.64 -30.39
CA ARG A 96 10.20 -15.26 -30.77
C ARG A 96 9.81 -15.83 -32.14
N ARG A 97 10.70 -15.70 -33.13
CA ARG A 97 10.46 -16.28 -34.45
C ARG A 97 10.31 -17.80 -34.39
N ALA A 98 11.18 -18.47 -33.63
CA ALA A 98 11.09 -19.92 -33.44
C ALA A 98 9.77 -20.36 -32.77
N ALA A 99 9.18 -19.51 -31.92
CA ALA A 99 7.86 -19.70 -31.29
C ALA A 99 6.69 -19.27 -32.18
N GLY A 100 6.93 -18.84 -33.43
CA GLY A 100 5.87 -18.36 -34.34
C GLY A 100 5.33 -16.96 -34.00
N LYS A 101 6.06 -16.18 -33.21
CA LYS A 101 5.73 -14.80 -32.87
C LYS A 101 6.45 -13.78 -33.72
N GLY A 102 5.94 -12.55 -33.79
CA GLY A 102 6.66 -11.42 -34.40
C GLY A 102 7.96 -11.11 -33.63
N GLU A 103 8.97 -10.56 -34.31
CA GLU A 103 10.27 -10.23 -33.68
C GLU A 103 10.13 -9.19 -32.55
N GLU A 104 9.23 -8.24 -32.72
CA GLU A 104 8.93 -7.21 -31.74
C GLU A 104 7.99 -7.74 -30.67
N GLY A 105 8.41 -7.69 -29.40
CA GLY A 105 7.57 -8.01 -28.25
C GLY A 105 6.67 -6.83 -27.90
N ALA A 106 5.52 -7.10 -27.33
CA ALA A 106 4.57 -6.08 -26.89
C ALA A 106 4.40 -6.10 -25.36
N ILE A 107 4.43 -4.92 -24.76
CA ILE A 107 3.98 -4.70 -23.40
C ILE A 107 2.81 -3.72 -23.47
N THR A 108 1.70 -4.08 -22.86
CA THR A 108 0.50 -3.24 -22.79
C THR A 108 0.27 -2.77 -21.36
N ILE A 109 0.08 -1.47 -21.17
CA ILE A 109 -0.42 -0.90 -19.93
C ILE A 109 -1.86 -0.48 -20.19
N ALA A 110 -2.79 -1.07 -19.46
CA ALA A 110 -4.21 -0.73 -19.53
C ALA A 110 -4.66 -0.17 -18.18
N LEU A 111 -5.35 0.97 -18.22
CA LEU A 111 -5.93 1.63 -17.05
C LEU A 111 -7.44 1.69 -17.22
N ARG A 112 -8.17 1.22 -16.22
CA ARG A 112 -9.63 1.33 -16.18
C ARG A 112 -10.11 1.60 -14.77
N ARG A 113 -11.31 2.12 -14.66
CA ARG A 113 -11.99 2.35 -13.39
C ARG A 113 -13.06 1.29 -13.18
N GLU A 114 -13.03 0.65 -12.03
CA GLU A 114 -14.04 -0.32 -11.59
C GLU A 114 -14.59 0.13 -10.22
N GLY A 115 -15.76 0.79 -10.23
CA GLY A 115 -16.34 1.37 -9.00
C GLY A 115 -15.46 2.47 -8.39
N SER A 116 -15.01 2.25 -7.16
CA SER A 116 -14.09 3.15 -6.42
C SER A 116 -12.60 2.79 -6.60
N GLU A 117 -12.31 1.77 -7.40
CA GLU A 117 -10.95 1.31 -7.64
C GLU A 117 -10.47 1.69 -9.04
N ILE A 118 -9.17 1.89 -9.13
CA ILE A 118 -8.43 1.93 -10.38
C ILE A 118 -7.81 0.55 -10.60
N VAL A 119 -8.07 -0.04 -11.74
CA VAL A 119 -7.44 -1.28 -12.18
C VAL A 119 -6.38 -0.96 -13.21
N LEU A 120 -5.12 -1.22 -12.85
CA LEU A 120 -3.97 -1.05 -13.72
C LEU A 120 -3.44 -2.42 -14.09
N GLN A 121 -3.41 -2.73 -15.39
CA GLN A 121 -2.88 -3.98 -15.91
C GLN A 121 -1.59 -3.73 -16.68
N VAL A 122 -0.59 -4.58 -16.44
CA VAL A 122 0.65 -4.63 -17.21
C VAL A 122 0.76 -6.03 -17.80
N THR A 123 0.63 -6.12 -19.12
CA THR A 123 0.63 -7.39 -19.85
C THR A 123 1.79 -7.44 -20.82
N ASP A 124 2.56 -8.52 -20.81
CA ASP A 124 3.52 -8.83 -21.86
C ASP A 124 3.08 -10.05 -22.70
N ASP A 125 3.52 -10.13 -23.93
CA ASP A 125 3.29 -11.25 -24.85
C ASP A 125 4.48 -12.22 -24.91
N GLY A 126 5.24 -12.29 -23.82
CA GLY A 126 6.45 -13.09 -23.71
C GLY A 126 6.23 -14.58 -23.49
N ARG A 127 7.20 -15.20 -22.86
CA ARG A 127 7.19 -16.67 -22.60
C ARG A 127 6.28 -17.08 -21.44
N GLY A 128 5.81 -16.12 -20.64
CA GLY A 128 5.14 -16.38 -19.37
C GLY A 128 6.13 -16.77 -18.26
N LEU A 129 5.60 -17.18 -17.11
CA LEU A 129 6.40 -17.61 -15.96
C LEU A 129 6.93 -19.03 -16.15
N ASP A 130 8.18 -19.26 -15.80
CA ASP A 130 8.77 -20.58 -15.67
C ASP A 130 8.41 -21.19 -14.31
N ARG A 131 7.24 -21.84 -14.26
CA ARG A 131 6.72 -22.45 -13.02
C ARG A 131 7.65 -23.53 -12.47
N ALA A 132 8.34 -24.26 -13.34
CA ALA A 132 9.29 -25.26 -12.90
C ALA A 132 10.50 -24.64 -12.17
N ALA A 133 11.01 -23.52 -12.68
CA ALA A 133 12.07 -22.78 -12.01
C ALA A 133 11.57 -22.10 -10.72
N ILE A 134 10.36 -21.55 -10.72
CA ILE A 134 9.72 -20.97 -9.53
C ILE A 134 9.60 -22.04 -8.45
N ARG A 135 9.06 -23.23 -8.78
CA ARG A 135 8.90 -24.32 -7.82
C ARG A 135 10.22 -24.77 -7.22
N ARG A 136 11.22 -25.07 -8.06
CA ARG A 136 12.56 -25.46 -7.57
C ARG A 136 13.14 -24.45 -6.59
N ARG A 137 13.01 -23.15 -6.91
CA ARG A 137 13.54 -22.08 -6.06
C ARG A 137 12.76 -21.92 -4.76
N ALA A 138 11.45 -22.06 -4.82
CA ALA A 138 10.57 -22.02 -3.64
C ALA A 138 10.89 -23.17 -2.67
N GLU A 139 11.12 -24.38 -3.19
CA GLU A 139 11.53 -25.56 -2.42
C GLU A 139 12.92 -25.34 -1.78
N GLN A 140 13.90 -24.86 -2.56
CA GLN A 140 15.25 -24.55 -2.04
C GLN A 140 15.25 -23.53 -0.93
N ARG A 141 14.29 -22.62 -0.91
CA ARG A 141 14.12 -21.58 0.12
C ARG A 141 13.21 -21.99 1.26
N GLY A 142 12.63 -23.17 1.21
CA GLY A 142 11.69 -23.66 2.23
C GLY A 142 10.34 -22.95 2.24
N LEU A 143 10.01 -22.20 1.18
CA LEU A 143 8.72 -21.53 1.02
C LEU A 143 7.61 -22.51 0.66
N VAL A 144 7.97 -23.61 -0.01
CA VAL A 144 7.07 -24.68 -0.44
C VAL A 144 7.69 -26.01 -0.07
N LYS A 145 6.87 -26.93 0.44
CA LYS A 145 7.31 -28.31 0.68
C LYS A 145 7.37 -29.08 -0.65
N PRO A 146 8.34 -30.00 -0.82
CA PRO A 146 8.50 -30.75 -2.08
C PRO A 146 7.23 -31.53 -2.48
N GLU A 147 6.46 -32.00 -1.49
CA GLU A 147 5.25 -32.79 -1.70
C GLU A 147 3.97 -31.95 -1.82
N ALA A 148 4.08 -30.60 -1.72
CA ALA A 148 2.90 -29.74 -1.78
C ALA A 148 2.32 -29.73 -3.20
N GLU A 149 1.05 -30.04 -3.32
CA GLU A 149 0.27 -29.83 -4.52
C GLU A 149 -0.18 -28.36 -4.59
N LEU A 150 0.40 -27.61 -5.52
CA LEU A 150 0.05 -26.22 -5.74
C LEU A 150 -0.60 -26.07 -7.12
N SER A 151 -1.67 -25.32 -7.18
CA SER A 151 -2.24 -24.85 -8.43
C SER A 151 -1.27 -23.87 -9.14
N ASP A 152 -1.46 -23.68 -10.43
CA ASP A 152 -0.67 -22.71 -11.21
C ASP A 152 -0.74 -21.29 -10.60
N ALA A 153 -1.93 -20.87 -10.15
CA ALA A 153 -2.11 -19.55 -9.54
C ALA A 153 -1.38 -19.40 -8.21
N GLU A 154 -1.38 -20.43 -7.36
CA GLU A 154 -0.63 -20.43 -6.11
C GLU A 154 0.87 -20.37 -6.36
N LEU A 155 1.34 -21.13 -7.36
CA LEU A 155 2.75 -21.13 -7.72
C LEU A 155 3.19 -19.80 -8.33
N ASP A 156 2.34 -19.20 -9.18
CA ASP A 156 2.61 -17.89 -9.77
C ASP A 156 2.69 -16.79 -8.68
N SER A 157 1.88 -16.90 -7.62
CA SER A 157 1.88 -15.94 -6.51
C SER A 157 3.14 -15.98 -5.64
N VAL A 158 3.92 -17.06 -5.69
CA VAL A 158 5.18 -17.21 -4.93
C VAL A 158 6.22 -16.16 -5.30
N ILE A 159 6.17 -15.61 -6.51
CA ILE A 159 7.10 -14.55 -6.94
C ILE A 159 7.00 -13.27 -6.10
N PHE A 160 5.90 -13.08 -5.39
CA PHE A 160 5.67 -11.95 -4.48
C PHE A 160 6.19 -12.21 -3.05
N GLU A 161 6.68 -13.41 -2.75
CA GLU A 161 7.21 -13.70 -1.42
C GLU A 161 8.55 -12.99 -1.18
N SER A 162 8.75 -12.55 0.05
CA SER A 162 9.92 -11.74 0.40
C SER A 162 11.23 -12.46 0.05
N GLY A 163 12.07 -11.75 -0.66
CA GLY A 163 13.36 -12.25 -1.10
C GLY A 163 13.30 -13.27 -2.24
N PHE A 164 12.14 -13.53 -2.85
CA PHE A 164 12.00 -14.48 -3.96
C PHE A 164 12.54 -13.95 -5.30
N SER A 165 13.61 -13.26 -5.41
CA SER A 165 14.16 -12.89 -6.72
C SER A 165 14.65 -14.13 -7.49
N THR A 166 14.24 -14.29 -8.76
CA THR A 166 14.73 -15.36 -9.65
C THR A 166 16.14 -15.08 -10.20
N SER A 167 16.61 -13.85 -10.06
CA SER A 167 17.92 -13.42 -10.54
C SER A 167 19.01 -13.68 -9.49
N GLU A 168 19.98 -14.54 -9.81
CA GLU A 168 21.22 -14.73 -9.01
C GLU A 168 22.19 -13.56 -9.15
N LYS A 169 22.04 -12.77 -10.19
CA LYS A 169 22.84 -11.57 -10.41
C LYS A 169 22.09 -10.38 -9.86
N VAL A 170 22.45 -9.97 -8.65
CA VAL A 170 22.23 -8.60 -8.19
C VAL A 170 22.92 -7.72 -9.24
N SER A 171 22.17 -7.18 -10.20
CA SER A 171 22.71 -6.20 -11.11
C SER A 171 23.05 -4.97 -10.27
N GLN A 172 24.34 -4.68 -10.13
CA GLN A 172 24.89 -3.53 -9.40
C GLN A 172 24.35 -2.18 -9.90
N LEU A 173 23.58 -2.17 -11.00
CA LEU A 173 22.93 -0.99 -11.59
C LEU A 173 21.64 -0.55 -10.88
N ALA A 174 21.08 -1.37 -10.00
CA ALA A 174 19.87 -1.04 -9.25
C ALA A 174 20.09 -1.22 -7.76
N GLY A 175 21.00 -0.53 -7.17
CA GLY A 175 21.39 -0.33 -5.75
C GLY A 175 20.64 -1.00 -4.58
N ARG A 176 19.66 -1.85 -4.83
CA ARG A 176 18.98 -2.80 -3.92
C ARG A 176 18.33 -3.84 -4.82
N GLY A 177 18.47 -5.12 -4.49
CA GLY A 177 17.78 -6.21 -5.19
C GLY A 177 16.26 -6.07 -4.99
N VAL A 178 15.63 -5.26 -5.83
CA VAL A 178 14.19 -5.01 -5.81
C VAL A 178 13.51 -6.21 -6.45
N GLY A 179 12.80 -7.00 -5.67
CA GLY A 179 11.97 -8.11 -6.14
C GLY A 179 10.52 -7.69 -6.34
N MET A 180 9.68 -8.62 -6.78
CA MET A 180 8.23 -8.39 -6.90
C MET A 180 7.55 -8.23 -5.54
N ASP A 181 8.18 -8.66 -4.46
CA ASP A 181 7.78 -8.40 -3.07
C ASP A 181 7.68 -6.90 -2.76
N VAL A 182 8.59 -6.10 -3.29
CA VAL A 182 8.55 -4.63 -3.12
C VAL A 182 7.33 -4.04 -3.83
N VAL A 183 7.02 -4.52 -5.04
CA VAL A 183 5.80 -4.10 -5.76
C VAL A 183 4.55 -4.41 -4.93
N ARG A 184 4.46 -5.64 -4.41
CA ARG A 184 3.32 -6.07 -3.57
C ARG A 184 3.21 -5.24 -2.30
N ASN A 185 4.34 -4.94 -1.64
CA ASN A 185 4.35 -4.13 -0.42
C ASN A 185 3.90 -2.69 -0.68
N GLU A 186 4.39 -2.05 -1.75
CA GLU A 186 3.96 -0.69 -2.11
C GLU A 186 2.46 -0.63 -2.44
N VAL A 187 1.96 -1.59 -3.22
CA VAL A 187 0.54 -1.69 -3.54
C VAL A 187 -0.31 -1.89 -2.28
N ARG A 188 0.13 -2.78 -1.37
CA ARG A 188 -0.56 -2.99 -0.09
C ARG A 188 -0.57 -1.76 0.81
N GLN A 189 0.53 -1.02 0.88
CA GLN A 189 0.59 0.24 1.64
C GLN A 189 -0.32 1.32 1.07
N LEU A 190 -0.69 1.23 -0.19
CA LEU A 190 -1.69 2.07 -0.84
C LEU A 190 -3.14 1.55 -0.62
N GLY A 191 -3.31 0.47 0.14
CA GLY A 191 -4.60 -0.17 0.35
C GLY A 191 -5.09 -0.99 -0.86
N GLY A 192 -4.17 -1.35 -1.77
CA GLY A 192 -4.48 -2.10 -2.98
C GLY A 192 -4.08 -3.58 -2.93
N THR A 193 -4.34 -4.27 -4.04
CA THR A 193 -3.93 -5.66 -4.26
C THR A 193 -3.18 -5.80 -5.58
N VAL A 194 -2.33 -6.82 -5.68
CA VAL A 194 -1.66 -7.20 -6.91
C VAL A 194 -1.80 -8.69 -7.13
N ASP A 195 -2.21 -9.06 -8.33
CA ASP A 195 -2.37 -10.42 -8.80
C ASP A 195 -1.56 -10.63 -10.08
N ILE A 196 -1.27 -11.90 -10.39
CA ILE A 196 -0.61 -12.28 -11.64
C ILE A 196 -1.32 -13.48 -12.27
N GLU A 197 -1.50 -13.39 -13.57
CA GLU A 197 -1.93 -14.48 -14.42
C GLU A 197 -0.87 -14.72 -15.49
N SER A 198 -0.47 -15.98 -15.68
CA SER A 198 0.53 -16.34 -16.67
C SER A 198 0.12 -17.56 -17.48
N SER A 199 0.39 -17.50 -18.76
CA SER A 199 0.21 -18.61 -19.69
C SER A 199 1.52 -18.87 -20.44
N THR A 200 1.99 -20.11 -20.40
CA THR A 200 3.22 -20.51 -21.07
C THR A 200 3.16 -20.20 -22.56
N GLY A 201 4.14 -19.47 -23.04
CA GLY A 201 4.25 -19.03 -24.44
C GLY A 201 3.33 -17.89 -24.84
N LYS A 202 2.44 -17.41 -23.96
CA LYS A 202 1.51 -16.32 -24.25
C LYS A 202 1.78 -15.04 -23.43
N GLY A 203 2.65 -15.14 -22.41
CA GLY A 203 3.04 -14.02 -21.57
C GLY A 203 2.44 -14.02 -20.18
N ALA A 204 2.54 -12.89 -19.52
CA ALA A 204 2.02 -12.68 -18.16
C ALA A 204 1.27 -11.35 -18.07
N THR A 205 0.27 -11.31 -17.21
CA THR A 205 -0.53 -10.12 -16.88
C THR A 205 -0.49 -9.89 -15.38
N PHE A 206 0.04 -8.74 -14.98
CA PHE A 206 -0.07 -8.24 -13.62
C PHE A 206 -1.29 -7.32 -13.52
N THR A 207 -2.15 -7.58 -12.56
CA THR A 207 -3.34 -6.77 -12.28
C THR A 207 -3.19 -6.11 -10.92
N LEU A 208 -3.10 -4.79 -10.91
CA LEU A 208 -3.04 -3.98 -9.70
C LEU A 208 -4.41 -3.32 -9.50
N ARG A 209 -5.01 -3.52 -8.33
CA ARG A 209 -6.21 -2.82 -7.91
C ARG A 209 -5.83 -1.81 -6.85
N LEU A 210 -6.10 -0.55 -7.11
CA LEU A 210 -5.71 0.56 -6.25
C LEU A 210 -6.95 1.38 -5.91
N PRO A 211 -7.08 1.92 -4.70
CA PRO A 211 -8.12 2.90 -4.43
C PRO A 211 -7.88 4.13 -5.31
N GLN A 212 -8.95 4.71 -5.84
CA GLN A 212 -8.83 5.92 -6.68
C GLN A 212 -8.18 7.08 -5.93
N THR A 213 -8.49 7.17 -4.64
CA THR A 213 -7.96 8.16 -3.72
C THR A 213 -7.46 7.46 -2.46
N LEU A 214 -6.36 7.94 -1.91
CA LEU A 214 -5.92 7.44 -0.60
C LEU A 214 -6.94 7.86 0.46
N ALA A 215 -7.26 6.94 1.36
CA ALA A 215 -8.07 7.28 2.51
C ALA A 215 -7.29 8.28 3.37
N VAL A 216 -7.77 9.51 3.42
CA VAL A 216 -7.23 10.52 4.32
C VAL A 216 -8.01 10.44 5.61
N THR A 217 -7.32 10.23 6.71
CA THR A 217 -7.94 10.24 8.04
C THR A 217 -7.19 11.18 8.96
N GLN A 218 -7.92 11.79 9.87
CA GLN A 218 -7.33 12.56 10.96
C GLN A 218 -6.77 11.61 12.00
N ALA A 219 -5.53 11.84 12.43
CA ALA A 219 -4.91 11.06 13.48
C ALA A 219 -4.36 11.93 14.61
N VAL A 220 -4.51 11.45 15.83
CA VAL A 220 -3.81 11.97 17.00
C VAL A 220 -2.44 11.30 17.06
N PHE A 221 -1.39 12.11 17.08
CA PHE A 221 -0.02 11.63 17.25
C PHE A 221 0.32 11.62 18.73
N VAL A 222 0.72 10.45 19.20
CA VAL A 222 1.14 10.22 20.59
C VAL A 222 2.56 9.69 20.61
N ARG A 223 3.34 10.05 21.64
CA ARG A 223 4.72 9.60 21.80
C ARG A 223 4.84 8.64 22.97
N ILE A 224 5.67 7.62 22.77
CA ILE A 224 6.11 6.67 23.80
C ILE A 224 7.60 6.48 23.62
N GLY A 225 8.40 6.94 24.59
CA GLY A 225 9.85 7.03 24.46
C GLY A 225 10.22 7.89 23.25
N ASP A 226 11.03 7.34 22.35
CA ASP A 226 11.45 8.00 21.11
C ASP A 226 10.55 7.72 19.90
N THR A 227 9.51 6.89 20.08
CA THR A 227 8.62 6.47 19.00
C THR A 227 7.32 7.25 19.02
N THR A 228 6.88 7.70 17.84
CA THR A 228 5.60 8.39 17.65
C THR A 228 4.62 7.47 16.94
N PHE A 229 3.43 7.33 17.50
CA PHE A 229 2.32 6.55 16.97
C PHE A 229 1.21 7.47 16.48
N ALA A 230 0.58 7.10 15.36
CA ALA A 230 -0.61 7.77 14.84
C ALA A 230 -1.86 6.93 15.17
N VAL A 231 -2.79 7.51 15.91
CA VAL A 231 -4.06 6.86 16.29
C VAL A 231 -5.21 7.57 15.55
N PRO A 232 -6.00 6.86 14.72
CA PRO A 232 -7.12 7.47 14.01
C PRO A 232 -8.08 8.18 14.98
N VAL A 233 -8.44 9.42 14.67
CA VAL A 233 -9.35 10.23 15.50
C VAL A 233 -10.69 9.53 15.72
N ALA A 234 -11.16 8.78 14.72
CA ALA A 234 -12.39 7.99 14.82
C ALA A 234 -12.37 6.97 15.97
N SER A 235 -11.18 6.51 16.39
CA SER A 235 -10.98 5.59 17.51
C SER A 235 -10.75 6.32 18.83
N VAL A 236 -10.62 7.65 18.83
CA VAL A 236 -10.29 8.45 20.02
C VAL A 236 -11.57 9.02 20.64
N GLY A 237 -11.89 8.58 21.84
CA GLY A 237 -13.01 9.11 22.64
C GLY A 237 -12.68 10.36 23.45
N GLY A 238 -11.38 10.67 23.61
CA GLY A 238 -10.92 11.82 24.38
C GLY A 238 -9.50 11.69 24.88
N ILE A 239 -9.05 12.68 25.62
CA ILE A 239 -7.77 12.70 26.32
C ILE A 239 -8.05 12.92 27.80
N GLY A 240 -7.46 12.05 28.64
CA GLY A 240 -7.56 12.11 30.07
C GLY A 240 -6.21 12.28 30.75
N ARG A 241 -6.21 12.35 32.07
CA ARG A 241 -5.01 12.33 32.89
C ARG A 241 -5.30 11.57 34.18
N ILE A 242 -4.33 10.81 34.67
CA ILE A 242 -4.43 10.08 35.92
C ILE A 242 -3.22 10.40 36.80
N GLY A 243 -3.43 10.54 38.11
CA GLY A 243 -2.31 10.69 39.06
C GLY A 243 -1.35 9.51 38.95
N ARG A 244 -0.05 9.79 38.96
CA ARG A 244 1.01 8.77 38.83
C ARG A 244 0.86 7.65 39.86
N GLU A 245 0.65 7.99 41.14
CA GLU A 245 0.49 6.98 42.21
C GLU A 245 -0.66 6.00 41.89
N ARG A 246 -1.76 6.51 41.38
CA ARG A 246 -2.92 5.69 41.01
C ARG A 246 -2.65 4.82 39.77
N PHE A 247 -1.87 5.32 38.84
CA PHE A 247 -1.47 4.56 37.67
C PHE A 247 -0.51 3.45 38.04
N GLU A 248 0.52 3.74 38.86
CA GLU A 248 1.55 2.79 39.30
C GLU A 248 1.01 1.73 40.27
N ALA A 249 -0.06 2.03 41.02
CA ALA A 249 -0.75 1.04 41.85
C ALA A 249 -1.36 -0.12 41.06
N GLY A 250 -1.41 0.00 39.73
CA GLY A 250 -1.75 -1.05 38.78
C GLY A 250 -3.23 -1.42 38.77
N GLY A 251 -3.73 -1.65 37.59
CA GLY A 251 -5.06 -2.21 37.32
C GLY A 251 -6.20 -1.29 37.76
N GLY A 252 -7.13 -1.05 36.90
CA GLY A 252 -8.29 -0.26 37.28
C GLY A 252 -9.06 0.25 36.08
N VAL A 253 -10.08 0.98 36.45
CA VAL A 253 -10.98 1.61 35.50
C VAL A 253 -10.80 3.13 35.60
N TYR A 254 -10.62 3.76 34.45
CA TYR A 254 -10.66 5.21 34.34
C TYR A 254 -12.05 5.65 33.93
N ARG A 255 -12.66 6.55 34.72
CA ARG A 255 -14.00 7.07 34.43
C ARG A 255 -13.92 8.40 33.70
N TYR A 256 -14.60 8.48 32.56
CA TYR A 256 -14.67 9.68 31.74
C TYR A 256 -16.07 9.82 31.12
N ALA A 257 -16.69 10.99 31.28
CA ALA A 257 -18.03 11.31 30.75
C ALA A 257 -19.10 10.25 31.10
N GLY A 258 -19.01 9.67 32.31
CA GLY A 258 -19.97 8.66 32.77
C GLY A 258 -19.69 7.22 32.29
N GLU A 259 -18.68 7.03 31.50
CA GLU A 259 -18.25 5.69 30.96
C GLU A 259 -16.99 5.20 31.64
N GLU A 260 -16.84 3.87 31.67
CA GLU A 260 -15.69 3.20 32.25
C GLU A 260 -14.76 2.68 31.13
N TYR A 261 -13.46 2.98 31.29
CA TYR A 261 -12.41 2.59 30.37
C TYR A 261 -11.41 1.73 31.11
N ALA A 262 -11.10 0.54 30.59
CA ALA A 262 -10.04 -0.30 31.14
C ALA A 262 -8.69 0.41 30.99
N LEU A 263 -7.91 0.46 32.09
CA LEU A 263 -6.63 1.17 32.11
C LEU A 263 -5.51 0.25 31.60
N HIS A 264 -4.78 0.71 30.61
CA HIS A 264 -3.64 -0.01 30.02
C HIS A 264 -2.48 0.95 29.79
N ASP A 265 -1.30 0.39 29.53
CA ASP A 265 -0.12 1.11 29.08
C ASP A 265 0.09 0.84 27.58
N LEU A 266 0.04 1.89 26.75
CA LEU A 266 0.19 1.72 25.30
C LEU A 266 1.57 1.22 24.92
N GLY A 267 2.62 1.68 25.63
CA GLY A 267 3.98 1.25 25.37
C GLY A 267 4.15 -0.25 25.59
N VAL A 268 3.56 -0.79 26.65
CA VAL A 268 3.56 -2.24 26.93
C VAL A 268 2.79 -2.98 25.84
N LEU A 269 1.61 -2.49 25.43
CA LEU A 269 0.78 -3.12 24.41
C LEU A 269 1.46 -3.19 23.03
N VAL A 270 2.26 -2.17 22.68
CA VAL A 270 2.97 -2.12 21.38
C VAL A 270 4.43 -2.60 21.47
N GLY A 271 4.86 -3.13 22.62
CA GLY A 271 6.19 -3.72 22.77
C GLY A 271 7.35 -2.69 22.84
N GLN A 272 7.05 -1.41 23.16
CA GLN A 272 8.05 -0.33 23.26
C GLN A 272 8.54 -0.06 24.70
N GLY A 273 8.06 -0.83 25.67
CA GLY A 273 8.28 -0.54 27.09
C GLY A 273 7.24 0.40 27.67
N ALA A 274 7.16 0.46 29.00
CA ALA A 274 6.12 1.24 29.69
C ALA A 274 6.22 2.75 29.41
N ALA A 275 5.08 3.39 29.24
CA ALA A 275 4.99 4.84 29.17
C ALA A 275 5.43 5.47 30.49
N LYS A 276 6.45 6.31 30.44
CA LYS A 276 7.07 6.86 31.65
C LYS A 276 6.51 8.23 32.04
N ALA A 277 6.11 9.05 31.05
CA ALA A 277 5.70 10.44 31.24
C ALA A 277 6.62 11.15 32.27
N GLU A 278 7.94 11.08 32.06
CA GLU A 278 8.97 11.49 33.00
C GLU A 278 8.77 12.94 33.48
N GLY A 279 8.91 13.18 34.77
CA GLY A 279 8.78 14.50 35.38
C GLY A 279 7.33 15.03 35.51
N GLN A 280 6.33 14.26 35.11
CA GLN A 280 4.92 14.66 35.22
C GLN A 280 4.26 14.00 36.45
N ALA A 281 3.57 14.81 37.27
CA ALA A 281 2.77 14.31 38.39
C ALA A 281 1.52 13.53 37.94
N GLN A 282 1.10 13.74 36.69
CA GLN A 282 -0.02 13.06 36.07
C GLN A 282 0.40 12.41 34.77
N VAL A 283 -0.05 11.17 34.55
CA VAL A 283 0.18 10.41 33.32
C VAL A 283 -0.92 10.73 32.32
N PRO A 284 -0.60 11.16 31.10
CA PRO A 284 -1.59 11.38 30.06
C PRO A 284 -2.20 10.06 29.59
N LEU A 285 -3.51 10.08 29.35
CA LEU A 285 -4.29 8.94 28.85
C LEU A 285 -4.93 9.29 27.51
N LEU A 286 -4.80 8.40 26.53
CA LEU A 286 -5.62 8.42 25.33
C LEU A 286 -6.80 7.49 25.55
N LEU A 287 -8.02 7.99 25.41
CA LEU A 287 -9.23 7.19 25.52
C LEU A 287 -9.56 6.64 24.14
N VAL A 288 -9.51 5.34 23.98
CA VAL A 288 -9.72 4.67 22.68
C VAL A 288 -10.97 3.79 22.73
N ARG A 289 -11.64 3.70 21.57
CA ARG A 289 -12.84 2.89 21.36
C ARG A 289 -12.71 2.07 20.10
N ALA A 290 -13.10 0.80 20.18
CA ALA A 290 -13.18 -0.10 19.05
C ALA A 290 -14.41 -1.02 19.25
N GLY A 291 -15.52 -0.70 18.57
CA GLY A 291 -16.80 -1.33 18.84
C GLY A 291 -17.22 -1.12 20.31
N GLU A 292 -17.47 -2.22 21.02
CA GLU A 292 -17.83 -2.20 22.45
C GLU A 292 -16.61 -2.07 23.39
N LEU A 293 -15.39 -2.22 22.86
CA LEU A 293 -14.18 -2.11 23.67
C LEU A 293 -13.85 -0.65 23.96
N ARG A 294 -13.55 -0.38 25.23
CA ARG A 294 -13.13 0.93 25.73
C ARG A 294 -11.87 0.77 26.55
N ALA A 295 -10.83 1.49 26.18
CA ALA A 295 -9.58 1.47 26.91
C ALA A 295 -9.02 2.88 27.10
N ALA A 296 -8.49 3.15 28.29
CA ALA A 296 -7.68 4.32 28.59
C ALA A 296 -6.22 3.90 28.55
N VAL A 297 -5.49 4.30 27.53
CA VAL A 297 -4.11 3.88 27.34
C VAL A 297 -3.14 4.99 27.74
N ALA A 298 -2.21 4.68 28.64
CA ALA A 298 -1.19 5.61 29.07
C ALA A 298 -0.17 5.85 27.95
N ILE A 299 0.21 7.11 27.80
CA ILE A 299 1.17 7.60 26.82
C ILE A 299 2.12 8.60 27.47
N ASP A 300 3.25 8.89 26.84
CA ASP A 300 4.17 9.91 27.37
C ASP A 300 3.67 11.33 27.04
N GLN A 301 3.20 11.53 25.84
CA GLN A 301 2.77 12.86 25.36
C GLN A 301 1.84 12.76 24.16
N VAL A 302 0.87 13.71 24.09
CA VAL A 302 0.17 14.02 22.86
C VAL A 302 0.99 15.03 22.06
N VAL A 303 1.39 14.68 20.85
CA VAL A 303 2.24 15.54 19.98
C VAL A 303 1.38 16.51 19.17
N GLY A 304 0.20 16.07 18.74
CA GLY A 304 -0.72 16.88 17.95
C GLY A 304 -1.73 16.05 17.17
N ASN A 305 -2.48 16.74 16.33
CA ASN A 305 -3.45 16.14 15.42
C ASN A 305 -3.07 16.54 13.98
N ARG A 306 -3.03 15.59 13.06
CA ARG A 306 -2.72 15.81 11.65
C ARG A 306 -3.49 14.84 10.77
N GLU A 307 -3.65 15.22 9.51
CA GLU A 307 -4.08 14.29 8.47
C GLU A 307 -2.97 13.28 8.16
N ILE A 308 -3.37 12.03 8.07
CA ILE A 308 -2.52 10.96 7.59
C ILE A 308 -3.21 10.25 6.43
N VAL A 309 -2.40 9.70 5.58
CA VAL A 309 -2.83 8.82 4.50
C VAL A 309 -2.70 7.39 5.00
N VAL A 310 -3.78 6.64 4.98
CA VAL A 310 -3.86 5.24 5.43
C VAL A 310 -4.06 4.34 4.24
#